data_f53ac5a3d1a0c1c14a3aad01c88d999c
#
_entry.id   f53ac5a3d1a0c1c14a3aad01c88d999c
#
_cell.length_a   1.000
_cell.length_b   1.000
_cell.length_c   1.000
_cell.angle_alpha   90.00
_cell.angle_beta   90.00
_cell.angle_gamma   90.00
#
_symmetry.space_group_name_H-M   'P 1'
#
loop_
_entity.id
_entity.type
_entity.pdbx_description
1 polymer ?
#
loop_
_entity_poly.entity_id
_entity_poly.type
_entity_poly.pdbx_seq_one_letter_code
_entity_poly.pdbx_strand_id
1 'polypeptide(L)'
;DVYKRQQKNSVLVIEGIHALNPELTSMIEDCYKYRIYVSVLTSISLDNHNWIPTTDNRLLRRIIRDYRFRGYSARDTIARWPSVRRGEDKWIFPYQENADAMFNSAMLYELAALRKEAEPILGEVRECDPENAEAYRLLRFLRYFNYIPDVGLPGTSLLREFLGGGSFRY
;
A
#
# COMPACT_ATOMS: atom_id res chain seq x y z
N ASP A 1 18.36 -7.55 -23.93
CA ASP A 1 18.71 -7.64 -22.50
C ASP A 1 19.58 -6.44 -22.11
N VAL A 2 19.24 -5.79 -21.00
CA VAL A 2 20.03 -4.67 -20.46
C VAL A 2 20.85 -5.19 -19.29
N TYR A 3 22.16 -5.28 -19.48
CA TYR A 3 23.11 -5.66 -18.43
C TYR A 3 23.65 -4.40 -17.75
N LYS A 4 23.50 -4.31 -16.42
CA LYS A 4 24.16 -3.28 -15.61
C LYS A 4 25.27 -3.92 -14.79
N ARG A 5 26.52 -3.51 -15.02
CA ARG A 5 27.64 -3.92 -14.18
C ARG A 5 27.72 -3.03 -12.95
N GLN A 6 27.62 -3.63 -11.77
CA GLN A 6 27.76 -2.90 -10.52
C GLN A 6 29.24 -2.59 -10.24
N GLN A 7 29.47 -1.44 -9.60
CA GLN A 7 30.80 -1.09 -9.13
C GLN A 7 31.18 -1.95 -7.91
N LYS A 8 32.44 -2.16 -7.69
CA LYS A 8 32.93 -2.85 -6.49
C LYS A 8 32.50 -2.09 -5.24
N ASN A 9 32.02 -2.81 -4.23
CA ASN A 9 31.47 -2.27 -2.97
C ASN A 9 30.13 -1.51 -3.10
N SER A 10 29.35 -1.78 -4.14
CA SER A 10 27.97 -1.27 -4.25
C SER A 10 26.98 -2.13 -3.47
N VAL A 11 25.98 -1.48 -2.92
CA VAL A 11 24.78 -2.14 -2.40
C VAL A 11 23.70 -2.10 -3.48
N LEU A 12 23.14 -3.26 -3.81
CA LEU A 12 22.03 -3.37 -4.74
C LEU A 12 20.72 -3.47 -3.94
N VAL A 13 19.82 -2.50 -4.12
CA VAL A 13 18.48 -2.54 -3.56
C VAL A 13 17.53 -3.10 -4.61
N ILE A 14 16.86 -4.21 -4.28
CA ILE A 14 15.85 -4.86 -5.13
C ILE A 14 14.51 -4.69 -4.46
N GLU A 15 13.54 -4.11 -5.16
CA GLU A 15 12.17 -3.96 -4.69
C GLU A 15 11.17 -4.68 -5.61
N GLY A 16 10.06 -5.11 -5.05
CA GLY A 16 8.93 -5.67 -5.79
C GLY A 16 8.29 -6.85 -5.07
N ILE A 17 7.16 -7.29 -5.60
CA ILE A 17 6.37 -8.39 -5.00
C ILE A 17 7.11 -9.73 -4.95
N HIS A 18 8.16 -9.90 -5.73
CA HIS A 18 8.98 -11.10 -5.77
C HIS A 18 10.31 -10.96 -5.02
N ALA A 19 10.59 -9.81 -4.41
CA ALA A 19 11.90 -9.53 -3.82
C ALA A 19 12.27 -10.48 -2.66
N LEU A 20 11.27 -11.00 -1.93
CA LEU A 20 11.47 -11.97 -0.85
C LEU A 20 11.47 -13.43 -1.33
N ASN A 21 11.15 -13.69 -2.60
CA ASN A 21 11.20 -15.04 -3.15
C ASN A 21 12.67 -15.50 -3.23
N PRO A 22 13.07 -16.58 -2.52
CA PRO A 22 14.45 -17.06 -2.50
C PRO A 22 14.95 -17.48 -3.89
N GLU A 23 14.08 -17.92 -4.78
CA GLU A 23 14.45 -18.31 -6.14
C GLU A 23 15.04 -17.15 -6.95
N LEU A 24 14.56 -15.91 -6.71
CA LEU A 24 15.04 -14.74 -7.43
C LEU A 24 16.52 -14.47 -7.20
N THR A 25 17.02 -14.79 -6.03
CA THR A 25 18.40 -14.53 -5.61
C THR A 25 19.14 -15.81 -5.19
N SER A 26 18.75 -16.97 -5.73
CA SER A 26 19.33 -18.27 -5.39
C SER A 26 20.83 -18.38 -5.65
N MET A 27 21.34 -17.62 -6.62
CA MET A 27 22.77 -17.57 -6.97
C MET A 27 23.62 -16.73 -6.00
N ILE A 28 23.01 -16.03 -5.04
CA ILE A 28 23.70 -15.19 -4.07
C ILE A 28 23.60 -15.88 -2.70
N GLU A 29 24.71 -15.97 -1.98
CA GLU A 29 24.72 -16.52 -0.62
C GLU A 29 23.94 -15.63 0.35
N ASP A 30 23.29 -16.24 1.34
CA ASP A 30 22.42 -15.51 2.27
C ASP A 30 23.16 -14.51 3.16
N CYS A 31 24.45 -14.74 3.43
CA CYS A 31 25.28 -13.79 4.19
C CYS A 31 25.48 -12.43 3.50
N TYR A 32 25.21 -12.34 2.20
CA TYR A 32 25.27 -11.09 1.44
C TYR A 32 23.89 -10.45 1.21
N LYS A 33 22.84 -10.98 1.84
CA LYS A 33 21.47 -10.50 1.69
C LYS A 33 20.95 -9.94 3.00
N TYR A 34 20.18 -8.88 2.91
CA TYR A 34 19.35 -8.40 4.00
C TYR A 34 17.95 -8.13 3.47
N ARG A 35 16.96 -8.85 3.97
CA ARG A 35 15.60 -8.87 3.46
C ARG A 35 14.69 -8.07 4.37
N ILE A 36 13.95 -7.13 3.80
CA ILE A 36 13.01 -6.30 4.54
C ILE A 36 11.61 -6.52 3.97
N TYR A 37 10.70 -6.96 4.83
CA TYR A 37 9.28 -6.99 4.52
C TYR A 37 8.64 -5.65 4.89
N VAL A 38 8.14 -4.92 3.88
CA VAL A 38 7.45 -3.64 4.08
C VAL A 38 5.97 -3.84 3.86
N SER A 39 5.15 -3.58 4.87
CA SER A 39 3.70 -3.71 4.76
C SER A 39 2.98 -2.69 5.62
N VAL A 40 1.71 -2.45 5.28
CA VAL A 40 0.77 -1.71 6.12
C VAL A 40 0.18 -2.70 7.10
N LEU A 41 0.67 -2.73 8.31
CA LEU A 41 0.16 -3.61 9.36
C LEU A 41 -0.65 -2.75 10.34
N THR A 42 -1.97 -2.66 10.10
CA THR A 42 -2.86 -1.90 10.97
C THR A 42 -2.99 -2.62 12.32
N SER A 43 -2.62 -1.92 13.39
CA SER A 43 -2.65 -2.43 14.76
C SER A 43 -3.69 -1.73 15.65
N ILE A 44 -4.53 -0.89 15.06
CA ILE A 44 -5.56 -0.13 15.77
C ILE A 44 -6.93 -0.76 15.59
N SER A 45 -7.74 -0.67 16.65
CA SER A 45 -9.14 -1.06 16.64
C SER A 45 -10.04 0.18 16.72
N LEU A 46 -11.22 0.10 16.12
CA LEU A 46 -12.26 1.12 16.25
C LEU A 46 -12.92 1.05 17.62
N ASP A 47 -13.07 -0.15 18.14
CA ASP A 47 -13.60 -0.47 19.46
C ASP A 47 -13.06 -1.83 19.95
N ASN A 48 -13.60 -2.36 21.04
CA ASN A 48 -13.15 -3.62 21.65
C ASN A 48 -13.39 -4.86 20.76
N HIS A 49 -14.16 -4.75 19.68
CA HIS A 49 -14.58 -5.87 18.84
C HIS A 49 -14.22 -5.69 17.36
N ASN A 50 -13.97 -4.45 16.94
CA ASN A 50 -13.77 -4.11 15.53
C ASN A 50 -12.35 -3.55 15.30
N TRP A 51 -11.48 -4.38 14.76
CA TRP A 51 -10.16 -3.92 14.29
C TRP A 51 -10.28 -3.34 12.87
N ILE A 52 -9.32 -2.49 12.52
CA ILE A 52 -9.19 -1.96 11.18
C ILE A 52 -8.53 -3.02 10.30
N PRO A 53 -9.22 -3.53 9.25
CA PRO A 53 -8.61 -4.50 8.35
C PRO A 53 -7.43 -3.88 7.58
N THR A 54 -6.30 -4.55 7.63
CA THR A 54 -5.11 -4.17 6.83
C THR A 54 -5.44 -4.07 5.34
N THR A 55 -6.32 -4.94 4.86
CA THR A 55 -6.79 -4.95 3.47
C THR A 55 -7.51 -3.68 3.07
N ASP A 56 -8.30 -3.08 3.96
CA ASP A 56 -9.05 -1.86 3.68
C ASP A 56 -8.10 -0.65 3.58
N ASN A 57 -7.15 -0.55 4.49
CA ASN A 57 -6.13 0.49 4.41
C ASN A 57 -5.31 0.39 3.13
N ARG A 58 -4.90 -0.80 2.75
CA ARG A 58 -4.16 -1.05 1.50
C ARG A 58 -4.99 -0.73 0.26
N LEU A 59 -6.27 -1.10 0.26
CA LEU A 59 -7.18 -0.77 -0.84
C LEU A 59 -7.36 0.73 -0.97
N LEU A 60 -7.57 1.47 0.12
CA LEU A 60 -7.70 2.92 0.10
C LEU A 60 -6.44 3.61 -0.41
N ARG A 61 -5.26 3.22 0.07
CA ARG A 61 -3.97 3.70 -0.47
C ARG A 61 -3.89 3.48 -1.98
N ARG A 62 -4.27 2.28 -2.42
CA ARG A 62 -4.21 1.93 -3.84
C ARG A 62 -5.19 2.75 -4.67
N ILE A 63 -6.43 2.93 -4.22
CA ILE A 63 -7.45 3.72 -4.92
C ILE A 63 -6.93 5.14 -5.14
N ILE A 64 -6.42 5.80 -4.10
CA ILE A 64 -5.90 7.16 -4.20
C ILE A 64 -4.70 7.23 -5.15
N ARG A 65 -3.73 6.32 -5.02
CA ARG A 65 -2.54 6.29 -5.87
C ARG A 65 -2.89 6.01 -7.33
N ASP A 66 -3.72 5.01 -7.59
CA ASP A 66 -4.11 4.62 -8.94
C ASP A 66 -4.90 5.75 -9.62
N TYR A 67 -5.76 6.44 -8.88
CA TYR A 67 -6.50 7.61 -9.38
C TYR A 67 -5.55 8.77 -9.74
N ARG A 68 -4.64 9.14 -8.83
CA ARG A 68 -3.78 10.32 -9.01
C ARG A 68 -2.66 10.13 -10.03
N PHE A 69 -2.08 8.94 -10.10
CA PHE A 69 -0.83 8.73 -10.84
C PHE A 69 -0.94 7.75 -11.99
N ARG A 70 -2.01 6.97 -12.08
CA ARG A 70 -2.17 5.92 -13.09
C ARG A 70 -3.42 6.07 -13.96
N GLY A 71 -4.25 7.06 -13.66
CA GLY A 71 -5.47 7.35 -14.42
C GLY A 71 -6.57 6.28 -14.29
N TYR A 72 -6.55 5.46 -13.24
CA TYR A 72 -7.61 4.49 -12.98
C TYR A 72 -8.67 5.09 -12.05
N SER A 73 -9.95 4.80 -12.34
CA SER A 73 -11.04 5.13 -11.44
C SER A 73 -11.05 4.25 -10.18
N ALA A 74 -11.78 4.69 -9.14
CA ALA A 74 -12.04 3.83 -7.98
C ALA A 74 -12.67 2.51 -8.38
N ARG A 75 -13.67 2.56 -9.30
CA ARG A 75 -14.31 1.39 -9.86
C ARG A 75 -13.30 0.39 -10.44
N ASP A 76 -12.39 0.85 -11.32
CA ASP A 76 -11.41 -0.02 -11.96
C ASP A 76 -10.45 -0.65 -10.94
N THR A 77 -10.07 0.11 -9.92
CA THR A 77 -9.18 -0.36 -8.84
C THR A 77 -9.88 -1.40 -7.97
N ILE A 78 -11.15 -1.18 -7.60
CA ILE A 78 -11.95 -2.14 -6.84
C ILE A 78 -12.17 -3.41 -7.64
N ALA A 79 -12.53 -3.31 -8.93
CA ALA A 79 -12.71 -4.46 -9.81
C ALA A 79 -11.45 -5.35 -9.92
N ARG A 80 -10.27 -4.73 -9.90
CA ARG A 80 -8.96 -5.43 -9.94
C ARG A 80 -8.51 -5.98 -8.60
N TRP A 81 -9.06 -5.50 -7.49
CA TRP A 81 -8.59 -5.84 -6.15
C TRP A 81 -8.55 -7.35 -5.85
N PRO A 82 -9.54 -8.16 -6.22
CA PRO A 82 -9.46 -9.61 -6.03
C PRO A 82 -8.26 -10.26 -6.72
N SER A 83 -7.84 -9.76 -7.89
CA SER A 83 -6.65 -10.26 -8.59
C SER A 83 -5.35 -9.87 -7.86
N VAL A 84 -5.30 -8.66 -7.30
CA VAL A 84 -4.18 -8.22 -6.48
C VAL A 84 -4.04 -9.11 -5.25
N ARG A 85 -5.15 -9.37 -4.55
CA ARG A 85 -5.17 -10.26 -3.37
C ARG A 85 -4.66 -11.66 -3.69
N ARG A 86 -5.09 -12.26 -4.79
CA ARG A 86 -4.55 -13.56 -5.23
C ARG A 86 -3.04 -13.51 -5.50
N GLY A 87 -2.54 -12.40 -6.03
CA GLY A 87 -1.10 -12.20 -6.23
C GLY A 87 -0.33 -12.12 -4.91
N GLU A 88 -0.89 -11.44 -3.91
CA GLU A 88 -0.31 -11.34 -2.56
C GLU A 88 -0.27 -12.72 -1.88
N ASP A 89 -1.38 -13.46 -1.92
CA ASP A 89 -1.49 -14.80 -1.34
C ASP A 89 -0.49 -15.78 -1.98
N LYS A 90 -0.19 -15.61 -3.25
CA LYS A 90 0.71 -16.49 -3.99
C LYS A 90 2.18 -16.10 -3.88
N TRP A 91 2.49 -14.79 -3.90
CA TRP A 91 3.85 -14.32 -4.16
C TRP A 91 4.46 -13.47 -3.04
N ILE A 92 3.67 -13.07 -2.04
CA ILE A 92 4.15 -12.22 -0.95
C ILE A 92 4.07 -12.96 0.39
N PHE A 93 2.87 -13.36 0.79
CA PHE A 93 2.67 -13.93 2.14
C PHE A 93 3.42 -15.24 2.40
N PRO A 94 3.61 -16.16 1.43
CA PRO A 94 4.42 -17.35 1.68
C PRO A 94 5.89 -17.06 2.01
N TYR A 95 6.39 -15.89 1.63
CA TYR A 95 7.80 -15.52 1.78
C TYR A 95 8.04 -14.45 2.84
N GLN A 96 7.01 -13.97 3.53
CA GLN A 96 7.16 -12.91 4.53
C GLN A 96 8.05 -13.32 5.70
N GLU A 97 8.03 -14.58 6.09
CA GLU A 97 8.86 -15.14 7.15
C GLU A 97 10.35 -15.28 6.76
N ASN A 98 10.67 -15.10 5.49
CA ASN A 98 12.08 -15.05 5.02
C ASN A 98 12.73 -13.69 5.27
N ALA A 99 11.99 -12.70 5.78
CA ALA A 99 12.51 -11.38 6.04
C ALA A 99 13.38 -11.35 7.31
N ASP A 100 14.52 -10.67 7.22
CA ASP A 100 15.39 -10.40 8.36
C ASP A 100 14.82 -9.28 9.25
N ALA A 101 14.01 -8.40 8.67
CA ALA A 101 13.30 -7.34 9.38
C ALA A 101 11.93 -7.06 8.77
N MET A 102 10.98 -6.63 9.62
CA MET A 102 9.67 -6.15 9.20
C MET A 102 9.55 -4.65 9.44
N PHE A 103 9.13 -3.92 8.42
CA PHE A 103 8.83 -2.50 8.51
C PHE A 103 7.33 -2.27 8.37
N ASN A 104 6.70 -1.81 9.45
CA ASN A 104 5.30 -1.41 9.43
C ASN A 104 5.16 0.02 8.89
N SER A 105 4.56 0.18 7.72
CA SER A 105 4.33 1.47 7.09
C SER A 105 2.99 2.12 7.47
N ALA A 106 2.18 1.49 8.35
CA ALA A 106 0.92 2.05 8.82
C ALA A 106 1.17 3.22 9.80
N MET A 107 0.37 4.26 9.68
CA MET A 107 0.37 5.38 10.62
C MET A 107 -0.97 5.46 11.32
N LEU A 108 -0.98 5.76 12.63
CA LEU A 108 -2.19 5.81 13.46
C LEU A 108 -3.25 6.79 12.91
N TYR A 109 -2.83 7.88 12.31
CA TYR A 109 -3.69 8.94 11.77
C TYR A 109 -3.94 8.83 10.26
N GLU A 110 -3.47 7.77 9.64
CA GLU A 110 -3.45 7.63 8.19
C GLU A 110 -4.83 7.72 7.55
N LEU A 111 -5.80 6.95 8.07
CA LEU A 111 -7.15 6.92 7.53
C LEU A 111 -7.85 8.28 7.67
N ALA A 112 -7.59 8.99 8.76
CA ALA A 112 -8.09 10.35 8.96
C ALA A 112 -7.51 11.34 7.95
N ALA A 113 -6.24 11.20 7.59
CA ALA A 113 -5.58 12.04 6.59
C ALA A 113 -5.99 11.66 5.15
N LEU A 114 -6.12 10.36 4.85
CA LEU A 114 -6.51 9.88 3.52
C LEU A 114 -7.99 10.12 3.20
N ARG A 115 -8.83 10.28 4.20
CA ARG A 115 -10.28 10.42 4.05
C ARG A 115 -10.66 11.50 3.04
N LYS A 116 -10.03 12.68 3.11
CA LYS A 116 -10.32 13.81 2.22
C LYS A 116 -10.14 13.46 0.73
N GLU A 117 -9.11 12.68 0.42
CA GLU A 117 -8.83 12.28 -0.94
C GLU A 117 -9.70 11.08 -1.38
N ALA A 118 -9.94 10.15 -0.46
CA ALA A 118 -10.66 8.92 -0.77
C ALA A 118 -12.18 9.14 -0.96
N GLU A 119 -12.82 9.99 -0.13
CA GLU A 119 -14.27 10.19 -0.19
C GLU A 119 -14.77 10.65 -1.56
N PRO A 120 -14.23 11.72 -2.20
CA PRO A 120 -14.69 12.13 -3.52
C PRO A 120 -14.43 11.06 -4.59
N ILE A 121 -13.28 10.40 -4.57
CA ILE A 121 -12.91 9.37 -5.55
C ILE A 121 -13.86 8.16 -5.46
N LEU A 122 -14.18 7.71 -4.25
CA LEU A 122 -15.16 6.64 -4.03
C LEU A 122 -16.58 7.05 -4.41
N GLY A 123 -16.91 8.33 -4.23
CA GLY A 123 -18.22 8.89 -4.59
C GLY A 123 -18.49 8.94 -6.11
N GLU A 124 -17.47 8.79 -6.95
CA GLU A 124 -17.63 8.70 -8.42
C GLU A 124 -18.18 7.35 -8.88
N VAL A 125 -18.14 6.30 -8.02
CA VAL A 125 -18.67 4.98 -8.36
C VAL A 125 -20.19 5.01 -8.34
N ARG A 126 -20.82 4.73 -9.51
CA ARG A 126 -22.26 4.85 -9.68
C ARG A 126 -23.00 3.71 -8.99
N GLU A 127 -24.24 3.95 -8.60
CA GLU A 127 -25.11 2.95 -7.96
C GLU A 127 -25.32 1.70 -8.82
N CYS A 128 -25.30 1.83 -10.15
CA CYS A 128 -25.45 0.72 -11.08
C CYS A 128 -24.15 -0.10 -11.32
N ASP A 129 -23.01 0.36 -10.82
CA ASP A 129 -21.74 -0.35 -11.00
C ASP A 129 -21.63 -1.52 -10.00
N PRO A 130 -21.12 -2.70 -10.43
CA PRO A 130 -20.96 -3.86 -9.53
C PRO A 130 -20.09 -3.56 -8.29
N GLU A 131 -19.16 -2.62 -8.42
CA GLU A 131 -18.22 -2.20 -7.37
C GLU A 131 -18.83 -1.24 -6.36
N ASN A 132 -20.08 -0.78 -6.59
CA ASN A 132 -20.73 0.21 -5.73
C ASN A 132 -20.87 -0.26 -4.27
N ALA A 133 -21.20 -1.51 -4.06
CA ALA A 133 -21.33 -2.06 -2.69
C ALA A 133 -20.05 -1.91 -1.88
N GLU A 134 -18.90 -2.18 -2.49
CA GLU A 134 -17.59 -2.05 -1.85
C GLU A 134 -17.20 -0.57 -1.67
N ALA A 135 -17.44 0.27 -2.68
CA ALA A 135 -17.19 1.70 -2.57
C ALA A 135 -18.02 2.33 -1.43
N TYR A 136 -19.30 1.97 -1.34
CA TYR A 136 -20.19 2.44 -0.27
C TYR A 136 -19.75 1.94 1.11
N ARG A 137 -19.31 0.67 1.21
CA ARG A 137 -18.76 0.10 2.45
C ARG A 137 -17.54 0.90 2.92
N LEU A 138 -16.61 1.20 2.03
CA LEU A 138 -15.42 2.00 2.33
C LEU A 138 -15.76 3.44 2.72
N LEU A 139 -16.74 4.07 2.04
CA LEU A 139 -17.23 5.40 2.41
C LEU A 139 -17.81 5.41 3.84
N ARG A 140 -18.59 4.39 4.19
CA ARG A 140 -19.11 4.26 5.56
C ARG A 140 -18.02 4.02 6.58
N PHE A 141 -17.04 3.20 6.25
CA PHE A 141 -15.87 2.94 7.09
C PHE A 141 -15.09 4.24 7.36
N LEU A 142 -14.85 5.06 6.34
CA LEU A 142 -14.13 6.32 6.50
C LEU A 142 -14.83 7.31 7.45
N ARG A 143 -16.15 7.21 7.63
CA ARG A 143 -16.89 8.09 8.56
C ARG A 143 -16.54 7.90 10.03
N TYR A 144 -15.92 6.78 10.41
CA TYR A 144 -15.42 6.55 11.77
C TYR A 144 -14.19 7.40 12.12
N PHE A 145 -13.55 8.02 11.13
CA PHE A 145 -12.35 8.82 11.32
C PHE A 145 -12.66 10.31 11.13
N ASN A 146 -12.30 11.13 12.12
CA ASN A 146 -12.36 12.57 11.94
C ASN A 146 -11.29 13.01 10.93
N TYR A 147 -11.64 13.95 10.07
CA TYR A 147 -10.71 14.51 9.10
C TYR A 147 -9.54 15.22 9.79
N ILE A 148 -8.34 14.94 9.34
CA ILE A 148 -7.10 15.63 9.74
C ILE A 148 -6.52 16.34 8.50
N PRO A 149 -6.27 17.67 8.58
CA PRO A 149 -5.66 18.39 7.48
C PRO A 149 -4.20 17.96 7.30
N ASP A 150 -3.75 17.86 6.05
CA ASP A 150 -2.41 17.43 5.68
C ASP A 150 -1.33 18.51 5.85
N VAL A 151 -1.71 19.73 6.25
CA VAL A 151 -0.82 20.90 6.38
C VAL A 151 0.35 20.67 7.34
N GLY A 152 0.15 19.87 8.39
CA GLY A 152 1.19 19.55 9.38
C GLY A 152 2.07 18.34 9.02
N LEU A 153 1.82 17.66 7.88
CA LEU A 153 2.59 16.49 7.51
C LEU A 153 3.95 16.87 6.91
N PRO A 154 5.06 16.31 7.43
CA PRO A 154 6.38 16.54 6.84
C PRO A 154 6.43 16.12 5.37
N GLY A 155 7.24 16.78 4.55
CA GLY A 155 7.46 16.42 3.15
C GLY A 155 8.07 15.00 2.98
N THR A 156 8.73 14.48 4.01
CA THR A 156 9.31 13.13 4.05
C THR A 156 8.35 12.05 4.54
N SER A 157 7.10 12.40 4.91
CA SER A 157 6.10 11.43 5.35
C SER A 157 5.74 10.47 4.23
N LEU A 158 5.61 9.17 4.55
CA LEU A 158 5.14 8.14 3.62
C LEU A 158 3.74 8.46 3.04
N LEU A 159 2.91 9.19 3.79
CA LEU A 159 1.59 9.59 3.31
C LEU A 159 1.64 10.57 2.14
N ARG A 160 2.76 11.27 1.95
CA ARG A 160 2.94 12.19 0.82
C ARG A 160 2.91 11.49 -0.54
N GLU A 161 3.21 10.19 -0.59
CA GLU A 161 3.01 9.37 -1.79
C GLU A 161 1.54 9.40 -2.26
N PHE A 162 0.60 9.47 -1.32
CA PHE A 162 -0.85 9.47 -1.62
C PHE A 162 -1.45 10.87 -1.66
N LEU A 163 -1.00 11.75 -0.77
CA LEU A 163 -1.54 13.10 -0.61
C LEU A 163 -0.84 14.14 -1.50
N GLY A 164 0.33 13.82 -2.03
CA GLY A 164 1.18 14.77 -2.74
C GLY A 164 1.97 15.71 -1.82
N GLY A 165 2.76 16.61 -2.40
CA GLY A 165 3.60 17.54 -1.66
C GLY A 165 4.79 16.88 -0.95
N GLY A 166 5.24 15.72 -1.42
CA GLY A 166 6.43 15.04 -0.92
C GLY A 166 7.72 15.72 -1.36
N SER A 167 8.77 15.57 -0.55
CA SER A 167 10.13 16.03 -0.87
C SER A 167 10.91 15.06 -1.76
N PHE A 168 10.45 13.82 -1.88
CA PHE A 168 11.05 12.82 -2.76
C PHE A 168 10.56 13.01 -4.20
N ARG A 169 11.48 12.87 -5.16
CA ARG A 169 11.18 12.85 -6.60
C ARG A 169 11.26 11.40 -7.05
N TYR A 170 10.18 10.91 -7.64
CA TYR A 170 10.04 9.55 -8.17
C TYR A 170 10.24 9.55 -9.68
#